data_af53c71fc095786d33068141b95d46aa
#
_entry.id   af53c71fc095786d33068141b95d46aa
#
_cell.length_a   1.000
_cell.length_b   1.000
_cell.length_c   1.000
_cell.angle_alpha   90.00
_cell.angle_beta   90.00
_cell.angle_gamma   90.00
#
_symmetry.space_group_name_H-M   'P 1'
#
loop_
_entity.id
_entity.type
_entity.pdbx_description
1 polymer ?
#
loop_
_entity_poly.entity_id
_entity_poly.type
_entity_poly.pdbx_seq_one_letter_code
_entity_poly.pdbx_strand_id
1 'polypeptide(L)'
;MQKFCVFEYLYRDAANYKAWGTLCLRGVTTKSDLEVLATHFESGEFFIAEQLGIPPLYAELWEFSNGPSIDDHVWHTFYALRPATEEEIKMPVFDTVKNLILKIRAVKDWNPELSPHWDI
;
A
#
# COMPACT_ATOMS: atom_id res chain seq x y z
N MET A 1 27.15 -0.56 -1.73
CA MET A 1 26.23 0.51 -1.41
C MET A 1 24.81 -0.02 -1.34
N GLN A 2 24.13 0.21 -0.23
CA GLN A 2 22.74 -0.23 -0.10
C GLN A 2 21.84 0.68 -0.93
N LYS A 3 20.84 0.09 -1.58
CA LYS A 3 19.85 0.83 -2.35
C LYS A 3 18.50 0.73 -1.67
N PHE A 4 17.68 1.74 -1.90
CA PHE A 4 16.35 1.84 -1.32
C PHE A 4 15.34 2.22 -2.38
N CYS A 5 14.13 1.71 -2.21
CA CYS A 5 12.97 2.04 -3.05
C CYS A 5 11.85 2.58 -2.18
N VAL A 6 10.92 3.28 -2.78
CA VAL A 6 9.72 3.76 -2.10
C VAL A 6 8.51 3.14 -2.77
N PHE A 7 7.67 2.52 -1.95
CA PHE A 7 6.35 2.05 -2.35
C PHE A 7 5.36 3.14 -2.01
N GLU A 8 4.80 3.79 -3.04
CA GLU A 8 3.79 4.83 -2.87
C GLU A 8 2.41 4.23 -3.05
N TYR A 9 1.51 4.58 -2.17
CA TYR A 9 0.14 4.11 -2.22
C TYR A 9 -0.79 5.18 -1.69
N LEU A 10 -2.08 4.98 -1.91
CA LEU A 10 -3.08 5.92 -1.42
C LEU A 10 -4.36 5.19 -1.04
N TYR A 11 -5.14 5.85 -0.18
CA TYR A 11 -6.52 5.50 0.05
C TYR A 11 -7.38 6.60 -0.56
N ARG A 12 -8.36 6.20 -1.34
CA ARG A 12 -9.32 7.13 -1.95
C ARG A 12 -10.72 6.65 -1.59
N ASP A 13 -11.51 7.51 -0.92
CA ASP A 13 -12.89 7.17 -0.65
C ASP A 13 -13.79 7.41 -1.88
N ALA A 14 -15.07 7.04 -1.79
CA ALA A 14 -15.99 7.18 -2.90
C ALA A 14 -16.28 8.65 -3.25
N ALA A 15 -16.03 9.57 -2.31
CA ALA A 15 -16.16 11.01 -2.52
C ALA A 15 -14.89 11.65 -3.11
N ASN A 16 -13.87 10.81 -3.46
CA ASN A 16 -12.61 11.21 -4.08
C ASN A 16 -11.65 11.98 -3.16
N TYR A 17 -11.83 11.92 -1.85
CA TYR A 17 -10.83 12.38 -0.91
C TYR A 17 -9.70 11.35 -0.83
N LYS A 18 -8.45 11.82 -0.73
CA LYS A 18 -7.26 10.96 -0.80
C LYS A 18 -6.35 11.15 0.40
N ALA A 19 -5.79 10.05 0.89
CA ALA A 19 -4.69 10.06 1.84
C ALA A 19 -3.53 9.31 1.20
N TRP A 20 -2.33 9.89 1.22
CA TRP A 20 -1.14 9.34 0.59
C TRP A 20 -0.20 8.74 1.61
N GLY A 21 0.43 7.62 1.26
CA GLY A 21 1.43 6.98 2.09
C GLY A 21 2.66 6.57 1.29
N THR A 22 3.78 6.47 1.99
CA THR A 22 5.04 5.99 1.42
C THR A 22 5.68 5.02 2.40
N LEU A 23 6.28 3.95 1.84
CA LEU A 23 7.04 2.98 2.61
C LEU A 23 8.46 2.92 2.04
N CYS A 24 9.45 3.09 2.90
CA CYS A 24 10.84 2.92 2.49
C CYS A 24 11.22 1.46 2.55
N LEU A 25 11.69 0.92 1.44
CA LEU A 25 12.07 -0.48 1.30
C LEU A 25 13.54 -0.59 0.97
N ARG A 26 14.23 -1.53 1.60
CA ARG A 26 15.62 -1.83 1.27
C ARG A 26 15.65 -2.73 0.05
N GLY A 27 16.45 -2.37 -0.94
CA GLY A 27 16.66 -3.16 -2.15
C GLY A 27 16.36 -2.38 -3.42
N VAL A 28 16.40 -3.09 -4.54
CA VAL A 28 16.17 -2.53 -5.86
C VAL A 28 14.95 -3.16 -6.48
N THR A 29 14.10 -2.36 -7.09
CA THR A 29 12.95 -2.84 -7.85
C THR A 29 13.39 -3.31 -9.22
N THR A 30 12.94 -4.50 -9.63
CA THR A 30 13.17 -5.02 -10.97
C THR A 30 11.88 -4.96 -11.78
N LYS A 31 12.00 -5.14 -13.10
CA LYS A 31 10.83 -5.24 -13.98
C LYS A 31 9.94 -6.42 -13.57
N SER A 32 10.55 -7.52 -13.16
CA SER A 32 9.85 -8.71 -12.69
C SER A 32 9.01 -8.39 -11.45
N ASP A 33 9.53 -7.57 -10.52
CA ASP A 33 8.78 -7.16 -9.34
C ASP A 33 7.53 -6.38 -9.71
N LEU A 34 7.64 -5.46 -10.68
CA LEU A 34 6.50 -4.69 -11.14
C LEU A 34 5.44 -5.58 -11.80
N GLU A 35 5.86 -6.61 -12.52
CA GLU A 35 4.95 -7.58 -13.11
C GLU A 35 4.18 -8.37 -12.04
N VAL A 36 4.83 -8.70 -10.93
CA VAL A 36 4.17 -9.36 -9.79
C VAL A 36 3.06 -8.47 -9.24
N LEU A 37 3.32 -7.18 -9.07
CA LEU A 37 2.31 -6.24 -8.58
C LEU A 37 1.12 -6.17 -9.53
N ALA A 38 1.37 -6.02 -10.82
CA ALA A 38 0.32 -5.93 -11.83
C ALA A 38 -0.51 -7.20 -11.92
N THR A 39 0.08 -8.36 -11.65
CA THR A 39 -0.60 -9.65 -11.73
C THR A 39 -1.40 -9.97 -10.48
N HIS A 40 -0.87 -9.62 -9.30
CA HIS A 40 -1.45 -10.04 -8.01
C HIS A 40 -2.38 -9.01 -7.38
N PHE A 41 -2.19 -7.71 -7.65
CA PHE A 41 -3.12 -6.71 -7.16
C PHE A 41 -4.45 -6.80 -7.90
N GLU A 42 -5.55 -6.55 -7.20
CA GLU A 42 -6.88 -6.55 -7.79
C GLU A 42 -6.95 -5.48 -8.89
N SER A 43 -7.35 -5.88 -10.09
CA SER A 43 -7.33 -5.01 -11.28
C SER A 43 -5.97 -4.36 -11.55
N GLY A 44 -4.90 -4.97 -11.06
CA GLY A 44 -3.52 -4.50 -11.26
C GLY A 44 -3.10 -3.36 -10.33
N GLU A 45 -3.97 -2.88 -9.44
CA GLU A 45 -3.67 -1.71 -8.63
C GLU A 45 -4.21 -1.72 -7.20
N PHE A 46 -5.22 -2.55 -6.88
CA PHE A 46 -5.86 -2.49 -5.57
C PHE A 46 -5.39 -3.61 -4.65
N PHE A 47 -5.29 -3.31 -3.37
CA PHE A 47 -4.88 -4.27 -2.35
C PHE A 47 -5.54 -3.96 -1.01
N ILE A 48 -5.54 -4.96 -0.13
CA ILE A 48 -5.99 -4.81 1.26
C ILE A 48 -4.73 -4.64 2.12
N ALA A 49 -4.53 -3.42 2.65
CA ALA A 49 -3.31 -3.08 3.39
C ALA A 49 -3.06 -4.04 4.55
N GLU A 50 -4.09 -4.41 5.28
CA GLU A 50 -3.99 -5.31 6.43
C GLU A 50 -3.47 -6.68 6.07
N GLN A 51 -3.77 -7.18 4.87
CA GLN A 51 -3.26 -8.49 4.42
C GLN A 51 -1.77 -8.48 4.13
N LEU A 52 -1.18 -7.31 3.90
CA LEU A 52 0.25 -7.15 3.66
C LEU A 52 0.99 -6.60 4.87
N GLY A 53 0.28 -6.30 5.96
CA GLY A 53 0.89 -5.63 7.10
C GLY A 53 1.30 -4.19 6.82
N ILE A 54 0.73 -3.58 5.79
CA ILE A 54 0.99 -2.20 5.41
C ILE A 54 0.07 -1.28 6.22
N PRO A 55 0.58 -0.16 6.76
CA PRO A 55 -0.27 0.78 7.50
C PRO A 55 -1.42 1.31 6.66
N PRO A 56 -2.68 1.16 7.10
CA PRO A 56 -3.81 1.71 6.37
C PRO A 56 -3.87 3.23 6.52
N LEU A 57 -4.44 3.89 5.52
CA LEU A 57 -4.46 5.36 5.43
C LEU A 57 -5.83 5.99 5.65
N TYR A 58 -6.90 5.21 5.65
CA TYR A 58 -8.25 5.77 5.74
C TYR A 58 -8.52 6.53 7.05
N ALA A 59 -7.82 6.19 8.12
CA ALA A 59 -7.97 6.90 9.40
C ALA A 59 -7.61 8.38 9.30
N GLU A 60 -6.69 8.75 8.41
CA GLU A 60 -6.32 10.15 8.19
C GLU A 60 -7.49 10.97 7.65
N LEU A 61 -8.28 10.37 6.75
CA LEU A 61 -9.46 11.05 6.22
C LEU A 61 -10.57 11.15 7.25
N TRP A 62 -10.67 10.17 8.13
CA TRP A 62 -11.69 10.16 9.17
C TRP A 62 -11.52 11.28 10.19
N GLU A 63 -10.30 11.76 10.38
CA GLU A 63 -10.04 12.90 11.25
C GLU A 63 -10.72 14.17 10.75
N PHE A 64 -10.92 14.29 9.44
CA PHE A 64 -11.56 15.44 8.82
C PHE A 64 -13.07 15.26 8.66
N SER A 65 -13.55 14.02 8.61
CA SER A 65 -14.96 13.71 8.31
C SER A 65 -15.73 13.17 9.51
N ASN A 66 -15.19 13.26 10.71
CA ASN A 66 -15.79 12.72 11.94
C ASN A 66 -15.99 11.20 11.90
N GLY A 67 -15.07 10.51 11.26
CA GLY A 67 -15.04 9.06 11.25
C GLY A 67 -15.52 8.45 9.95
N PRO A 68 -15.63 7.11 9.91
CA PRO A 68 -16.03 6.40 8.70
C PRO A 68 -17.44 6.72 8.27
N SER A 69 -17.68 6.68 6.97
CA SER A 69 -18.97 6.95 6.37
C SER A 69 -19.32 5.88 5.35
N ILE A 70 -20.51 6.00 4.75
CA ILE A 70 -20.96 5.11 3.68
C ILE A 70 -20.03 5.14 2.47
N ASP A 71 -19.24 6.21 2.29
CA ASP A 71 -18.28 6.33 1.18
C ASP A 71 -16.98 5.57 1.43
N ASP A 72 -16.77 5.05 2.63
CA ASP A 72 -15.53 4.35 2.96
C ASP A 72 -15.54 2.89 2.55
N HIS A 73 -14.35 2.39 2.24
CA HIS A 73 -14.08 1.01 1.93
C HIS A 73 -12.70 0.64 2.49
N VAL A 74 -12.25 -0.58 2.28
CA VAL A 74 -10.97 -1.04 2.84
C VAL A 74 -9.88 -1.22 1.80
N TRP A 75 -10.15 -0.88 0.53
CA TRP A 75 -9.18 -1.02 -0.55
C TRP A 75 -8.24 0.17 -0.62
N HIS A 76 -6.95 -0.12 -0.78
CA HIS A 76 -5.92 0.87 -1.05
C HIS A 76 -5.44 0.72 -2.49
N THR A 77 -4.85 1.78 -3.04
CA THR A 77 -4.38 1.80 -4.42
C THR A 77 -2.87 1.88 -4.46
N PHE A 78 -2.23 0.99 -5.21
CA PHE A 78 -0.81 1.09 -5.53
C PHE A 78 -0.62 2.24 -6.52
N TYR A 79 0.34 3.11 -6.25
CA TYR A 79 0.67 4.22 -7.13
C TYR A 79 2.00 4.00 -7.84
N ALA A 80 3.08 3.75 -7.09
CA ALA A 80 4.40 3.58 -7.68
C ALA A 80 5.34 2.79 -6.77
N LEU A 81 6.29 2.10 -7.39
CA LEU A 81 7.43 1.50 -6.71
C LEU A 81 8.66 2.00 -7.46
N ARG A 82 9.39 2.92 -6.86
CA ARG A 82 10.43 3.70 -7.52
C ARG A 82 11.67 3.83 -6.62
N PRO A 83 12.82 4.23 -7.19
CA PRO A 83 13.99 4.52 -6.36
C PRO A 83 13.69 5.61 -5.34
N ALA A 84 14.26 5.49 -4.15
CA ALA A 84 14.10 6.47 -3.08
C ALA A 84 14.96 7.70 -3.36
N THR A 85 14.46 8.87 -2.95
CA THR A 85 15.25 10.11 -2.98
C THR A 85 16.19 10.17 -1.79
N GLU A 86 17.13 11.13 -1.79
CA GLU A 86 18.04 11.33 -0.67
C GLU A 86 17.31 11.60 0.65
N GLU A 87 16.20 12.29 0.59
CA GLU A 87 15.38 12.54 1.78
C GLU A 87 14.69 11.28 2.27
N GLU A 88 14.20 10.48 1.33
CA GLU A 88 13.45 9.27 1.65
C GLU A 88 14.32 8.16 2.25
N ILE A 89 15.60 8.08 1.90
CA ILE A 89 16.48 7.06 2.48
C ILE A 89 16.74 7.29 3.97
N LYS A 90 16.38 8.47 4.49
CA LYS A 90 16.47 8.78 5.92
C LYS A 90 15.26 8.27 6.71
N MET A 91 14.21 7.85 6.01
CA MET A 91 13.02 7.31 6.65
C MET A 91 13.31 5.94 7.28
N PRO A 92 12.58 5.55 8.34
CA PRO A 92 12.67 4.19 8.85
C PRO A 92 12.34 3.19 7.75
N VAL A 93 13.15 2.13 7.66
CA VAL A 93 12.91 1.07 6.68
C VAL A 93 11.73 0.21 7.14
N PHE A 94 10.70 0.10 6.30
CA PHE A 94 9.53 -0.72 6.59
C PHE A 94 9.84 -2.21 6.43
N ASP A 95 10.48 -2.57 5.30
CA ASP A 95 10.80 -3.96 4.96
C ASP A 95 11.79 -3.95 3.79
N THR A 96 12.09 -5.13 3.26
CA THR A 96 12.86 -5.24 2.02
C THR A 96 11.89 -5.38 0.84
N VAL A 97 12.36 -4.99 -0.34
CA VAL A 97 11.59 -5.20 -1.59
C VAL A 97 11.25 -6.68 -1.73
N LYS A 98 12.23 -7.55 -1.52
CA LYS A 98 12.05 -8.99 -1.64
C LYS A 98 10.94 -9.54 -0.74
N ASN A 99 10.93 -9.14 0.53
CA ASN A 99 9.92 -9.61 1.48
C ASN A 99 8.53 -9.12 1.11
N LEU A 100 8.41 -7.85 0.70
CA LEU A 100 7.12 -7.32 0.28
C LEU A 100 6.59 -8.08 -0.93
N ILE A 101 7.43 -8.34 -1.92
CA ILE A 101 7.05 -9.10 -3.11
C ILE A 101 6.60 -10.51 -2.73
N LEU A 102 7.30 -11.17 -1.81
CA LEU A 102 6.90 -12.49 -1.33
C LEU A 102 5.54 -12.48 -0.64
N LYS A 103 5.25 -11.46 0.16
CA LYS A 103 3.95 -11.30 0.81
C LYS A 103 2.84 -11.13 -0.21
N ILE A 104 3.07 -10.31 -1.24
CA ILE A 104 2.09 -10.07 -2.30
C ILE A 104 1.83 -11.35 -3.09
N ARG A 105 2.88 -12.10 -3.42
CA ARG A 105 2.73 -13.37 -4.15
C ARG A 105 2.00 -14.44 -3.32
N ALA A 106 2.06 -14.36 -2.01
CA ALA A 106 1.39 -15.31 -1.12
C ALA A 106 -0.12 -15.05 -1.01
N VAL A 107 -0.60 -13.88 -1.41
CA VAL A 107 -2.03 -13.57 -1.38
C VAL A 107 -2.69 -14.25 -2.58
N LYS A 108 -3.58 -15.19 -2.29
CA LYS A 108 -4.34 -15.89 -3.32
C LYS A 108 -5.64 -15.15 -3.65
N ASP A 109 -6.30 -14.63 -2.62
CA ASP A 109 -7.53 -13.88 -2.75
C ASP A 109 -7.49 -12.68 -1.82
N TRP A 110 -7.88 -11.53 -2.33
CA TRP A 110 -8.05 -10.34 -1.50
C TRP A 110 -9.37 -10.46 -0.76
N ASN A 111 -9.31 -10.34 0.56
CA ASN A 111 -10.48 -10.48 1.42
C ASN A 111 -10.69 -9.24 2.27
N PRO A 112 -11.61 -8.34 1.87
CA PRO A 112 -11.89 -7.13 2.64
C PRO A 112 -12.33 -7.41 4.08
N GLU A 113 -12.96 -8.55 4.33
CA GLU A 113 -13.44 -8.92 5.67
C GLU A 113 -12.30 -9.11 6.68
N LEU A 114 -11.06 -9.29 6.22
CA LEU A 114 -9.90 -9.39 7.09
C LEU A 114 -9.48 -8.04 7.67
N SER A 115 -10.00 -6.94 7.12
CA SER A 115 -9.79 -5.62 7.70
C SER A 115 -10.72 -5.44 8.89
N PRO A 116 -10.22 -4.91 10.04
CA PRO A 116 -11.09 -4.62 11.19
C PRO A 116 -12.11 -3.53 10.89
N HIS A 117 -12.00 -2.88 9.75
CA HIS A 117 -12.89 -1.79 9.33
C HIS A 117 -13.87 -2.20 8.22
N TRP A 118 -13.96 -3.50 7.92
CA TRP A 118 -14.85 -4.02 6.88
C TRP A 118 -16.31 -3.64 7.12
N ASP A 119 -16.74 -3.65 8.37
CA ASP A 119 -18.13 -3.40 8.75
C ASP A 119 -18.35 -1.95 9.18
N ILE A 120 -17.96 -1.04 8.30
CA ILE A 120 -18.12 0.40 8.53
C ILE A 120 -19.48 0.86 8.04
#